data_4b2a01250757beee8d4add89c55a4137
#
_entry.id   4b2a01250757beee8d4add89c55a4137
#
_cell.length_a   1.000
_cell.length_b   1.000
_cell.length_c   1.000
_cell.angle_alpha   90.00
_cell.angle_beta   90.00
_cell.angle_gamma   90.00
#
_symmetry.space_group_name_H-M   'P 1'
#
loop_
_entity.id
_entity.type
_entity.pdbx_description
1 polymer ?
#
loop_
_entity_poly.entity_id
_entity_poly.type
_entity_poly.pdbx_seq_one_letter_code
_entity_poly.pdbx_strand_id
1 'polypeptide(L)'
;MLQQTQASRVVPAYTTFLISFPNVRALAEASRADVLRAWAGLGYNRRAVSLHRAAQAVMTDHGGRVPTDPAALHVLPGVGAYTAAAVASIAGGVPVAAVDVNARRIVARVAFGCDVPEIPVRDIDATAAQWVDRADSGAWNQAVMDLGREHCRAVPRCEGCPMARACRYLRAGGAPGPAARRQAPFEGSMRQVRGGVVDVLRDRPSAGLATLARTTGFDVDRIATALEGLERDGVVVRIGRSFRLPD
;
A
#
# COMPACT_ATOMS: atom_id res chain seq x y z
N MET A 1 -1.89 2.20 -5.69
CA MET A 1 -3.20 2.52 -5.08
C MET A 1 -3.74 1.40 -4.17
N LEU A 2 -3.57 0.13 -4.52
CA LEU A 2 -4.10 -1.03 -3.76
C LEU A 2 -3.45 -1.28 -2.37
N GLN A 3 -2.34 -0.65 -2.05
CA GLN A 3 -1.75 -0.76 -0.71
C GLN A 3 -2.75 -0.28 0.36
N GLN A 4 -3.27 -1.19 1.20
CA GLN A 4 -4.22 -0.89 2.30
C GLN A 4 -5.53 -0.20 1.87
N THR A 5 -5.92 -0.29 0.58
CA THR A 5 -7.19 0.24 0.07
C THR A 5 -7.91 -0.86 -0.72
N GLN A 6 -9.20 -1.00 -0.47
CA GLN A 6 -10.02 -2.00 -1.15
C GLN A 6 -10.14 -1.72 -2.64
N ALA A 7 -10.13 -2.77 -3.48
CA ALA A 7 -10.19 -2.66 -4.94
C ALA A 7 -11.41 -1.87 -5.43
N SER A 8 -12.58 -2.06 -4.80
CA SER A 8 -13.82 -1.33 -5.14
C SER A 8 -13.69 0.20 -5.03
N ARG A 9 -12.84 0.68 -4.12
CA ARG A 9 -12.53 2.12 -3.99
C ARG A 9 -11.45 2.57 -4.96
N VAL A 10 -10.54 1.67 -5.32
CA VAL A 10 -9.40 1.99 -6.20
C VAL A 10 -9.84 2.10 -7.66
N VAL A 11 -10.71 1.22 -8.14
CA VAL A 11 -11.10 1.16 -9.56
C VAL A 11 -11.57 2.53 -10.11
N PRO A 12 -12.58 3.20 -9.53
CA PRO A 12 -13.01 4.50 -10.04
C PRO A 12 -11.92 5.58 -9.91
N ALA A 13 -11.19 5.60 -8.79
CA ALA A 13 -10.10 6.56 -8.58
C ALA A 13 -8.93 6.34 -9.55
N TYR A 14 -8.62 5.10 -9.91
CA TYR A 14 -7.57 4.75 -10.85
C TYR A 14 -7.86 5.29 -12.26
N THR A 15 -9.09 5.11 -12.73
CA THR A 15 -9.51 5.62 -14.03
C THR A 15 -9.37 7.14 -14.11
N THR A 16 -9.89 7.86 -13.11
CA THR A 16 -9.77 9.33 -13.02
C THR A 16 -8.32 9.78 -12.94
N PHE A 17 -7.50 9.07 -12.17
CA PHE A 17 -6.09 9.38 -12.00
C PHE A 17 -5.31 9.23 -13.31
N LEU A 18 -5.59 8.20 -14.12
CA LEU A 18 -4.96 8.01 -15.44
C LEU A 18 -5.40 9.03 -16.47
N ILE A 19 -6.62 9.57 -16.36
CA ILE A 19 -7.06 10.70 -17.20
C ILE A 19 -6.21 11.95 -16.88
N SER A 20 -5.98 12.22 -15.58
CA SER A 20 -5.19 13.38 -15.15
C SER A 20 -3.68 13.20 -15.42
N PHE A 21 -3.17 11.99 -15.27
CA PHE A 21 -1.75 11.66 -15.39
C PHE A 21 -1.57 10.41 -16.26
N PRO A 22 -1.67 10.55 -17.61
CA PRO A 22 -1.69 9.42 -18.53
C PRO A 22 -0.36 8.66 -18.64
N ASN A 23 0.74 9.25 -18.17
CA ASN A 23 2.06 8.64 -18.18
C ASN A 23 2.92 9.16 -17.03
N VAL A 24 4.10 8.55 -16.86
CA VAL A 24 5.03 8.89 -15.76
C VAL A 24 5.52 10.33 -15.83
N ARG A 25 5.71 10.89 -17.03
CA ARG A 25 6.13 12.28 -17.24
C ARG A 25 5.06 13.25 -16.74
N ALA A 26 3.81 13.07 -17.17
CA ALA A 26 2.70 13.91 -16.74
C ALA A 26 2.54 13.89 -15.21
N LEU A 27 2.75 12.73 -14.57
CA LEU A 27 2.72 12.63 -13.11
C LEU A 27 3.91 13.32 -12.47
N ALA A 28 5.12 13.18 -13.01
CA ALA A 28 6.34 13.78 -12.46
C ALA A 28 6.35 15.32 -12.54
N GLU A 29 5.78 15.87 -13.62
CA GLU A 29 5.70 17.32 -13.91
C GLU A 29 4.51 18.00 -13.21
N ALA A 30 3.55 17.22 -12.70
CA ALA A 30 2.39 17.76 -11.99
C ALA A 30 2.80 18.44 -10.67
N SER A 31 1.97 19.41 -10.21
CA SER A 31 2.11 19.89 -8.83
C SER A 31 1.73 18.78 -7.83
N ARG A 32 2.39 18.78 -6.67
CA ARG A 32 2.03 17.81 -5.61
C ARG A 32 0.60 18.02 -5.14
N ALA A 33 0.12 19.27 -5.16
CA ALA A 33 -1.28 19.59 -4.86
C ALA A 33 -2.24 18.87 -5.80
N ASP A 34 -1.96 18.85 -7.12
CA ASP A 34 -2.83 18.19 -8.09
C ASP A 34 -2.83 16.68 -7.92
N VAL A 35 -1.67 16.08 -7.63
CA VAL A 35 -1.56 14.66 -7.30
C VAL A 35 -2.37 14.33 -6.03
N LEU A 36 -2.30 15.18 -4.99
CA LEU A 36 -3.08 14.99 -3.77
C LEU A 36 -4.59 15.20 -3.98
N ARG A 37 -5.00 16.10 -4.88
CA ARG A 37 -6.42 16.25 -5.28
C ARG A 37 -6.92 15.01 -6.01
N ALA A 38 -6.17 14.53 -6.99
CA ALA A 38 -6.51 13.30 -7.73
C ALA A 38 -6.49 12.03 -6.85
N TRP A 39 -5.83 12.08 -5.68
CA TRP A 39 -5.80 10.98 -4.70
C TRP A 39 -6.98 11.00 -3.72
N ALA A 40 -7.94 11.89 -3.88
CA ALA A 40 -9.10 12.00 -3.00
C ALA A 40 -9.80 10.64 -2.81
N GLY A 41 -10.30 10.39 -1.60
CA GLY A 41 -11.03 9.15 -1.27
C GLY A 41 -10.17 7.90 -1.04
N LEU A 42 -8.89 7.87 -1.43
CA LEU A 42 -8.02 6.69 -1.25
C LEU A 42 -7.37 6.61 0.15
N GLY A 43 -7.28 7.72 0.86
CA GLY A 43 -6.64 7.80 2.17
C GLY A 43 -5.12 7.60 2.11
N TYR A 44 -4.48 7.63 3.30
CA TYR A 44 -3.01 7.47 3.39
C TYR A 44 -2.26 8.35 2.39
N ASN A 45 -2.50 9.64 2.41
CA ASN A 45 -2.04 10.64 1.43
C ASN A 45 -0.51 10.65 1.22
N ARG A 46 0.29 10.18 2.19
CA ARG A 46 1.74 9.96 2.03
C ARG A 46 2.05 9.05 0.83
N ARG A 47 1.16 8.11 0.47
CA ARG A 47 1.36 7.25 -0.71
C ARG A 47 1.30 8.03 -2.03
N ALA A 48 0.47 9.06 -2.10
CA ALA A 48 0.42 9.96 -3.26
C ALA A 48 1.73 10.74 -3.40
N VAL A 49 2.25 11.26 -2.28
CA VAL A 49 3.55 11.94 -2.25
C VAL A 49 4.68 10.99 -2.66
N SER A 50 4.67 9.76 -2.16
CA SER A 50 5.67 8.76 -2.53
C SER A 50 5.58 8.39 -4.02
N LEU A 51 4.38 8.21 -4.56
CA LEU A 51 4.16 7.90 -5.98
C LEU A 51 4.64 9.04 -6.87
N HIS A 52 4.35 10.30 -6.51
CA HIS A 52 4.83 11.47 -7.23
C HIS A 52 6.37 11.55 -7.23
N ARG A 53 7.00 11.37 -6.07
CA ARG A 53 8.47 11.32 -5.96
C ARG A 53 9.08 10.15 -6.73
N ALA A 54 8.42 8.99 -6.74
CA ALA A 54 8.87 7.85 -7.54
C ALA A 54 8.80 8.16 -9.04
N ALA A 55 7.75 8.84 -9.51
CA ALA A 55 7.66 9.29 -10.90
C ALA A 55 8.79 10.26 -11.26
N GLN A 56 9.12 11.21 -10.37
CA GLN A 56 10.24 12.13 -10.55
C GLN A 56 11.57 11.36 -10.63
N ALA A 57 11.82 10.40 -9.71
CA ALA A 57 13.02 9.56 -9.75
C ALA A 57 13.09 8.71 -11.05
N VAL A 58 11.97 8.18 -11.52
CA VAL A 58 11.94 7.46 -12.81
C VAL A 58 12.31 8.38 -13.98
N MET A 59 11.88 9.64 -13.96
CA MET A 59 12.28 10.60 -14.99
C MET A 59 13.77 10.95 -14.94
N THR A 60 14.32 11.17 -13.75
CA THR A 60 15.73 11.60 -13.59
C THR A 60 16.72 10.45 -13.74
N ASP A 61 16.43 9.30 -13.12
CA ASP A 61 17.41 8.22 -12.93
C ASP A 61 17.22 7.08 -13.93
N HIS A 62 16.03 6.97 -14.55
CA HIS A 62 15.67 5.87 -15.45
C HIS A 62 15.17 6.34 -16.83
N GLY A 63 15.40 7.60 -17.20
CA GLY A 63 15.01 8.13 -18.52
C GLY A 63 13.52 8.04 -18.84
N GLY A 64 12.67 8.10 -17.81
CA GLY A 64 11.22 8.02 -17.95
C GLY A 64 10.66 6.61 -18.14
N ARG A 65 11.45 5.56 -17.97
CA ARG A 65 11.03 4.17 -18.04
C ARG A 65 11.04 3.55 -16.64
N VAL A 66 9.90 3.01 -16.22
CA VAL A 66 9.84 2.29 -14.94
C VAL A 66 10.74 1.05 -15.04
N PRO A 67 11.72 0.88 -14.12
CA PRO A 67 12.59 -0.28 -14.12
C PRO A 67 11.79 -1.56 -13.85
N THR A 68 12.27 -2.71 -14.33
CA THR A 68 11.71 -4.04 -14.03
C THR A 68 12.59 -4.83 -13.06
N ASP A 69 13.85 -4.41 -12.86
CA ASP A 69 14.73 -5.01 -11.87
C ASP A 69 14.22 -4.73 -10.44
N PRO A 70 14.05 -5.77 -9.58
CA PRO A 70 13.57 -5.59 -8.21
C PRO A 70 14.45 -4.67 -7.35
N ALA A 71 15.78 -4.67 -7.55
CA ALA A 71 16.68 -3.81 -6.78
C ALA A 71 16.52 -2.34 -7.20
N ALA A 72 16.43 -2.07 -8.50
CA ALA A 72 16.18 -0.74 -9.03
C ALA A 72 14.78 -0.22 -8.61
N LEU A 73 13.77 -1.07 -8.57
CA LEU A 73 12.45 -0.71 -8.07
C LEU A 73 12.47 -0.39 -6.58
N HIS A 74 13.23 -1.15 -5.78
CA HIS A 74 13.24 -1.02 -4.32
C HIS A 74 13.81 0.33 -3.83
N VAL A 75 14.68 0.98 -4.60
CA VAL A 75 15.22 2.30 -4.25
C VAL A 75 14.27 3.46 -4.57
N LEU A 76 13.19 3.21 -5.32
CA LEU A 76 12.20 4.24 -5.62
C LEU A 76 11.41 4.64 -4.36
N PRO A 77 11.09 5.94 -4.19
CA PRO A 77 10.33 6.43 -3.04
C PRO A 77 9.01 5.69 -2.81
N GLY A 78 8.83 5.10 -1.63
CA GLY A 78 7.60 4.38 -1.25
C GLY A 78 7.45 2.98 -1.82
N VAL A 79 8.48 2.45 -2.48
CA VAL A 79 8.52 1.08 -2.99
C VAL A 79 9.31 0.21 -2.01
N GLY A 80 8.59 -0.60 -1.24
CA GLY A 80 9.21 -1.62 -0.37
C GLY A 80 9.49 -2.93 -1.13
N ALA A 81 10.19 -3.87 -0.48
CA ALA A 81 10.58 -5.16 -1.07
C ALA A 81 9.39 -5.91 -1.72
N TYR A 82 8.25 -5.99 -1.03
CA TYR A 82 7.04 -6.58 -1.59
C TYR A 82 6.58 -5.88 -2.88
N THR A 83 6.49 -4.54 -2.87
CA THR A 83 6.00 -3.77 -4.02
C THR A 83 6.98 -3.90 -5.19
N ALA A 84 8.29 -3.88 -4.93
CA ALA A 84 9.32 -4.08 -5.93
C ALA A 84 9.18 -5.44 -6.61
N ALA A 85 9.06 -6.51 -5.82
CA ALA A 85 8.86 -7.86 -6.34
C ALA A 85 7.54 -8.02 -7.12
N ALA A 86 6.44 -7.44 -6.61
CA ALA A 86 5.14 -7.49 -7.27
C ALA A 86 5.16 -6.77 -8.63
N VAL A 87 5.75 -5.57 -8.71
CA VAL A 87 5.88 -4.83 -9.97
C VAL A 87 6.81 -5.56 -10.94
N ALA A 88 7.97 -6.02 -10.47
CA ALA A 88 8.93 -6.75 -11.30
C ALA A 88 8.30 -8.02 -11.89
N SER A 89 7.55 -8.76 -11.09
CA SER A 89 6.92 -10.02 -11.51
C SER A 89 5.70 -9.77 -12.41
N ILE A 90 4.74 -8.96 -11.96
CA ILE A 90 3.44 -8.80 -12.65
C ILE A 90 3.57 -7.94 -13.92
N ALA A 91 4.36 -6.89 -13.87
CA ALA A 91 4.53 -5.97 -15.01
C ALA A 91 5.81 -6.24 -15.83
N GLY A 92 6.85 -6.80 -15.19
CA GLY A 92 8.13 -7.06 -15.82
C GLY A 92 8.37 -8.51 -16.21
N GLY A 93 7.53 -9.45 -15.76
CA GLY A 93 7.73 -10.89 -16.01
C GLY A 93 8.95 -11.50 -15.30
N VAL A 94 9.54 -10.77 -14.34
CA VAL A 94 10.72 -11.26 -13.61
C VAL A 94 10.30 -12.38 -12.64
N PRO A 95 10.97 -13.55 -12.65
CA PRO A 95 10.58 -14.70 -11.83
C PRO A 95 10.96 -14.52 -10.35
N VAL A 96 10.24 -13.66 -9.66
CA VAL A 96 10.42 -13.30 -8.25
C VAL A 96 9.11 -13.42 -7.47
N ALA A 97 9.19 -13.94 -6.24
CA ALA A 97 8.05 -14.04 -5.34
C ALA A 97 7.79 -12.71 -4.62
N ALA A 98 6.59 -12.18 -4.72
CA ALA A 98 6.14 -11.03 -3.95
C ALA A 98 5.56 -11.52 -2.61
N VAL A 99 6.37 -11.45 -1.56
CA VAL A 99 6.05 -12.06 -0.27
C VAL A 99 5.58 -11.01 0.74
N ASP A 100 4.26 -10.93 0.94
CA ASP A 100 3.64 -10.13 1.99
C ASP A 100 3.28 -11.00 3.23
N VAL A 101 2.62 -10.42 4.21
CA VAL A 101 2.16 -11.14 5.41
C VAL A 101 1.20 -12.29 5.10
N ASN A 102 0.44 -12.21 4.02
CA ASN A 102 -0.49 -13.26 3.60
C ASN A 102 0.25 -14.39 2.90
N ALA A 103 1.16 -14.06 1.98
CA ALA A 103 2.02 -15.04 1.30
C ALA A 103 2.87 -15.79 2.34
N ARG A 104 3.47 -15.10 3.32
CA ARG A 104 4.20 -15.75 4.41
C ARG A 104 3.35 -16.73 5.19
N ARG A 105 2.12 -16.36 5.54
CA ARG A 105 1.18 -17.25 6.23
C ARG A 105 0.84 -18.48 5.39
N ILE A 106 0.62 -18.32 4.08
CA ILE A 106 0.36 -19.43 3.17
C ILE A 106 1.55 -20.40 3.15
N VAL A 107 2.74 -19.88 2.93
CA VAL A 107 3.97 -20.69 2.88
C VAL A 107 4.22 -21.39 4.23
N ALA A 108 4.11 -20.68 5.35
CA ALA A 108 4.27 -21.26 6.67
C ALA A 108 3.29 -22.42 6.90
N ARG A 109 2.03 -22.23 6.59
CA ARG A 109 1.00 -23.26 6.79
C ARG A 109 1.13 -24.43 5.82
N VAL A 110 1.38 -24.17 4.55
CA VAL A 110 1.44 -25.22 3.53
C VAL A 110 2.72 -26.03 3.65
N ALA A 111 3.89 -25.38 3.76
CA ALA A 111 5.19 -26.03 3.78
C ALA A 111 5.61 -26.53 5.16
N PHE A 112 5.34 -25.75 6.21
CA PHE A 112 5.88 -26.02 7.55
C PHE A 112 4.82 -26.53 8.53
N GLY A 113 3.53 -26.34 8.27
CA GLY A 113 2.44 -26.86 9.09
C GLY A 113 2.09 -26.00 10.30
N CYS A 114 2.61 -24.79 10.41
CA CYS A 114 2.43 -23.87 11.54
C CYS A 114 2.22 -22.42 11.09
N ASP A 115 2.00 -21.51 12.01
CA ASP A 115 1.87 -20.07 11.69
C ASP A 115 3.21 -19.34 11.69
N VAL A 116 3.23 -18.14 11.09
CA VAL A 116 4.45 -17.35 10.80
C VAL A 116 5.39 -17.14 11.99
N PRO A 117 4.95 -16.86 13.24
CA PRO A 117 5.88 -16.59 14.32
C PRO A 117 6.82 -17.78 14.68
N GLU A 118 6.46 -18.99 14.26
CA GLU A 118 7.18 -20.22 14.59
C GLU A 118 8.34 -20.52 13.63
N ILE A 119 8.36 -19.86 12.45
CA ILE A 119 9.35 -20.09 11.40
C ILE A 119 10.14 -18.81 11.12
N PRO A 120 11.47 -18.88 11.00
CA PRO A 120 12.27 -17.74 10.57
C PRO A 120 11.81 -17.20 9.22
N VAL A 121 11.61 -15.89 9.13
CA VAL A 121 11.09 -15.23 7.91
C VAL A 121 11.94 -15.55 6.68
N ARG A 122 13.28 -15.65 6.85
CA ARG A 122 14.20 -16.02 5.77
C ARG A 122 13.88 -17.38 5.14
N ASP A 123 13.46 -18.35 5.94
CA ASP A 123 13.18 -19.72 5.48
C ASP A 123 11.84 -19.76 4.73
N ILE A 124 10.87 -18.96 5.17
CA ILE A 124 9.60 -18.74 4.48
C ILE A 124 9.85 -18.06 3.13
N ASP A 125 10.62 -16.98 3.10
CA ASP A 125 10.91 -16.23 1.88
C ASP A 125 11.73 -17.07 0.88
N ALA A 126 12.69 -17.88 1.36
CA ALA A 126 13.44 -18.83 0.53
C ALA A 126 12.54 -19.91 -0.08
N THR A 127 11.59 -20.43 0.70
CA THR A 127 10.60 -21.41 0.22
C THR A 127 9.69 -20.79 -0.84
N ALA A 128 9.20 -19.58 -0.62
CA ALA A 128 8.40 -18.85 -1.61
C ALA A 128 9.15 -18.65 -2.93
N ALA A 129 10.44 -18.29 -2.85
CA ALA A 129 11.30 -18.13 -4.03
C ALA A 129 11.50 -19.42 -4.83
N GLN A 130 11.45 -20.59 -4.16
CA GLN A 130 11.49 -21.90 -4.84
C GLN A 130 10.16 -22.27 -5.49
N TRP A 131 9.05 -21.76 -4.97
CA TRP A 131 7.70 -22.10 -5.44
C TRP A 131 7.23 -21.21 -6.59
N VAL A 132 7.87 -20.07 -6.82
CA VAL A 132 7.46 -19.15 -7.88
C VAL A 132 7.53 -19.84 -9.24
N ASP A 133 6.43 -19.74 -10.00
CA ASP A 133 6.44 -20.20 -11.38
C ASP A 133 7.32 -19.26 -12.23
N ARG A 134 8.39 -19.82 -12.80
CA ARG A 134 9.32 -19.06 -13.60
C ARG A 134 8.78 -18.72 -14.99
N ALA A 135 7.78 -19.47 -15.47
CA ALA A 135 7.16 -19.22 -16.76
C ALA A 135 6.11 -18.11 -16.67
N ASP A 136 5.36 -18.05 -15.56
CA ASP A 136 4.36 -17.02 -15.30
C ASP A 136 4.35 -16.62 -13.81
N SER A 137 5.39 -15.89 -13.43
CA SER A 137 5.53 -15.41 -12.05
C SER A 137 4.45 -14.38 -11.68
N GLY A 138 3.92 -13.65 -12.65
CA GLY A 138 2.83 -12.71 -12.44
C GLY A 138 1.55 -13.41 -12.01
N ALA A 139 1.10 -14.42 -12.77
CA ALA A 139 -0.08 -15.22 -12.43
C ALA A 139 0.11 -15.98 -11.12
N TRP A 140 1.32 -16.54 -10.87
CA TRP A 140 1.62 -17.20 -9.60
C TRP A 140 1.45 -16.27 -8.40
N ASN A 141 2.02 -15.06 -8.45
CA ASN A 141 1.89 -14.09 -7.37
C ASN A 141 0.43 -13.66 -7.16
N GLN A 142 -0.34 -13.49 -8.23
CA GLN A 142 -1.76 -13.18 -8.14
C GLN A 142 -2.56 -14.33 -7.51
N ALA A 143 -2.31 -15.58 -7.90
CA ALA A 143 -2.94 -16.74 -7.33
C ALA A 143 -2.66 -16.88 -5.82
N VAL A 144 -1.43 -16.59 -5.39
CA VAL A 144 -1.08 -16.57 -3.94
C VAL A 144 -1.86 -15.47 -3.20
N MET A 145 -2.00 -14.27 -3.78
CA MET A 145 -2.82 -13.22 -3.18
C MET A 145 -4.30 -13.61 -3.07
N ASP A 146 -4.85 -14.23 -4.11
CA ASP A 146 -6.23 -14.71 -4.12
C ASP A 146 -6.45 -15.85 -3.11
N LEU A 147 -5.53 -16.80 -3.02
CA LEU A 147 -5.56 -17.86 -2.01
C LEU A 147 -5.58 -17.27 -0.58
N GLY A 148 -4.80 -16.21 -0.34
CA GLY A 148 -4.78 -15.49 0.94
C GLY A 148 -6.08 -14.78 1.25
N ARG A 149 -6.74 -14.25 0.24
CA ARG A 149 -8.01 -13.52 0.35
C ARG A 149 -9.19 -14.45 0.54
N GLU A 150 -9.25 -15.53 -0.23
CA GLU A 150 -10.41 -16.42 -0.28
C GLU A 150 -10.37 -17.48 0.83
N HIS A 151 -9.24 -18.15 1.00
CA HIS A 151 -9.09 -19.33 1.84
C HIS A 151 -8.16 -19.13 3.04
N CYS A 152 -6.88 -18.83 2.80
CA CYS A 152 -5.85 -18.85 3.82
C CYS A 152 -5.80 -17.53 4.62
N ARG A 153 -6.88 -17.20 5.31
CA ARG A 153 -7.01 -16.03 6.20
C ARG A 153 -6.40 -16.30 7.58
N ALA A 154 -6.42 -15.31 8.49
CA ALA A 154 -6.04 -15.52 9.89
C ALA A 154 -6.83 -16.70 10.50
N VAL A 155 -8.16 -16.68 10.35
CA VAL A 155 -9.02 -17.87 10.56
C VAL A 155 -9.24 -18.49 9.18
N PRO A 156 -8.63 -19.65 8.89
CA PRO A 156 -8.64 -20.22 7.54
C PRO A 156 -10.00 -20.81 7.17
N ARG A 157 -10.31 -20.76 5.87
CA ARG A 157 -11.44 -21.44 5.24
C ARG A 157 -10.88 -22.58 4.39
N CYS A 158 -10.69 -23.73 5.01
CA CYS A 158 -10.02 -24.86 4.37
C CYS A 158 -10.94 -25.68 3.44
N GLU A 159 -12.25 -25.57 3.61
CA GLU A 159 -13.21 -26.18 2.70
C GLU A 159 -13.10 -25.58 1.30
N GLY A 160 -12.95 -26.41 0.29
CA GLY A 160 -12.74 -25.98 -1.10
C GLY A 160 -11.38 -25.34 -1.39
N CYS A 161 -10.46 -25.28 -0.42
CA CYS A 161 -9.13 -24.73 -0.64
C CYS A 161 -8.32 -25.59 -1.64
N PRO A 162 -7.79 -25.01 -2.74
CA PRO A 162 -7.03 -25.78 -3.73
C PRO A 162 -5.77 -26.42 -3.17
N MET A 163 -5.21 -25.85 -2.08
CA MET A 163 -4.00 -26.34 -1.42
C MET A 163 -4.30 -27.39 -0.32
N ALA A 164 -5.57 -27.75 -0.06
CA ALA A 164 -5.96 -28.59 1.08
C ALA A 164 -5.19 -29.91 1.11
N ARG A 165 -5.03 -30.57 -0.05
CA ARG A 165 -4.33 -31.87 -0.15
C ARG A 165 -2.83 -31.78 0.19
N ALA A 166 -2.18 -30.68 -0.14
CA ALA A 166 -0.75 -30.45 0.11
C ALA A 166 -0.47 -29.74 1.45
N CYS A 167 -1.49 -29.19 2.08
CA CYS A 167 -1.33 -28.32 3.25
C CYS A 167 -0.98 -29.12 4.51
N ARG A 168 0.25 -28.93 5.02
CA ARG A 168 0.69 -29.58 6.27
C ARG A 168 -0.08 -29.08 7.49
N TYR A 169 -0.42 -27.80 7.52
CA TYR A 169 -1.20 -27.20 8.60
C TYR A 169 -2.58 -27.86 8.74
N LEU A 170 -3.29 -28.09 7.64
CA LEU A 170 -4.58 -28.75 7.67
C LEU A 170 -4.44 -30.21 8.14
N ARG A 171 -3.41 -30.92 7.70
CA ARG A 171 -3.11 -32.29 8.14
C ARG A 171 -2.75 -32.37 9.62
N ALA A 172 -2.17 -31.32 10.19
CA ALA A 172 -1.85 -31.22 11.62
C ALA A 172 -3.05 -30.79 12.49
N GLY A 173 -4.27 -30.75 11.94
CA GLY A 173 -5.47 -30.39 12.67
C GLY A 173 -5.87 -28.90 12.54
N GLY A 174 -5.07 -28.08 11.89
CA GLY A 174 -5.46 -26.72 11.48
C GLY A 174 -5.89 -25.79 12.60
N ALA A 175 -5.23 -25.82 13.77
CA ALA A 175 -5.57 -24.95 14.91
C ALA A 175 -5.48 -23.46 14.52
N PRO A 176 -6.51 -22.64 14.77
CA PRO A 176 -6.47 -21.24 14.39
C PRO A 176 -5.32 -20.52 15.13
N GLY A 177 -4.49 -19.82 14.36
CA GLY A 177 -3.45 -18.98 14.92
C GLY A 177 -4.01 -17.81 15.73
N PRO A 178 -3.17 -17.08 16.47
CA PRO A 178 -3.60 -15.95 17.27
C PRO A 178 -4.34 -14.94 16.41
N ALA A 179 -5.45 -14.41 16.93
CA ALA A 179 -6.25 -13.42 16.23
C ALA A 179 -5.40 -12.20 15.83
N ALA A 180 -5.44 -11.82 14.57
CA ALA A 180 -4.73 -10.63 14.10
C ALA A 180 -5.18 -9.41 14.93
N ARG A 181 -4.22 -8.59 15.36
CA ARG A 181 -4.51 -7.37 16.11
C ARG A 181 -5.41 -6.47 15.27
N ARG A 182 -6.64 -6.26 15.72
CA ARG A 182 -7.58 -5.39 15.01
C ARG A 182 -7.07 -3.96 15.02
N GLN A 183 -7.08 -3.32 13.86
CA GLN A 183 -6.80 -1.89 13.77
C GLN A 183 -7.90 -1.12 14.53
N ALA A 184 -7.51 -0.08 15.28
CA ALA A 184 -8.47 0.78 15.96
C ALA A 184 -9.52 1.33 14.98
N PRO A 185 -10.77 1.59 15.43
CA PRO A 185 -11.82 2.20 14.60
C PRO A 185 -11.33 3.44 13.87
N PHE A 186 -11.89 3.70 12.70
CA PHE A 186 -11.55 4.91 11.93
C PHE A 186 -12.11 6.15 12.61
N GLU A 187 -13.31 6.06 13.11
CA GLU A 187 -14.01 7.14 13.79
C GLU A 187 -13.25 7.58 15.04
N GLY A 188 -13.08 8.89 15.21
CA GLY A 188 -12.32 9.47 16.29
C GLY A 188 -10.80 9.26 16.19
N SER A 189 -10.28 8.54 15.21
CA SER A 189 -8.84 8.28 15.08
C SER A 189 -8.07 9.47 14.47
N MET A 190 -6.75 9.53 14.72
CA MET A 190 -5.88 10.51 14.07
C MET A 190 -5.88 10.37 12.53
N ARG A 191 -6.20 9.21 11.98
CA ARG A 191 -6.36 8.99 10.53
C ARG A 191 -7.54 9.81 9.99
N GLN A 192 -8.65 9.89 10.74
CA GLN A 192 -9.81 10.70 10.37
C GLN A 192 -9.47 12.19 10.42
N VAL A 193 -8.81 12.65 11.50
CA VAL A 193 -8.38 14.06 11.62
C VAL A 193 -7.48 14.47 10.46
N ARG A 194 -6.45 13.65 10.17
CA ARG A 194 -5.53 13.90 9.04
C ARG A 194 -6.24 13.90 7.69
N GLY A 195 -7.22 13.01 7.50
CA GLY A 195 -8.08 12.99 6.31
C GLY A 195 -8.85 14.28 6.16
N GLY A 196 -9.58 14.69 7.19
CA GLY A 196 -10.38 15.92 7.21
C GLY A 196 -9.56 17.19 6.94
N VAL A 197 -8.36 17.30 7.52
CA VAL A 197 -7.45 18.43 7.22
C VAL A 197 -7.10 18.49 5.73
N VAL A 198 -6.73 17.36 5.14
CA VAL A 198 -6.36 17.31 3.72
C VAL A 198 -7.56 17.59 2.82
N ASP A 199 -8.75 17.09 3.17
CA ASP A 199 -9.98 17.34 2.42
C ASP A 199 -10.30 18.86 2.39
N VAL A 200 -10.22 19.55 3.52
CA VAL A 200 -10.40 21.02 3.57
C VAL A 200 -9.37 21.75 2.68
N LEU A 201 -8.12 21.28 2.67
CA LEU A 201 -7.06 21.94 1.88
C LEU A 201 -7.08 21.58 0.39
N ARG A 202 -7.85 20.56 -0.03
CA ARG A 202 -8.11 20.30 -1.46
C ARG A 202 -9.01 21.36 -2.09
N ASP A 203 -9.98 21.84 -1.31
CA ASP A 203 -11.01 22.78 -1.77
C ASP A 203 -10.63 24.23 -1.51
N ARG A 204 -9.54 24.49 -0.77
CA ARG A 204 -9.10 25.82 -0.37
C ARG A 204 -7.62 26.03 -0.71
N PRO A 205 -7.24 27.23 -1.17
CA PRO A 205 -5.83 27.55 -1.44
C PRO A 205 -4.97 27.51 -0.17
N SER A 206 -5.55 27.85 0.98
CA SER A 206 -4.92 27.71 2.31
C SER A 206 -5.96 27.83 3.43
N ALA A 207 -5.61 27.35 4.62
CA ALA A 207 -6.41 27.52 5.82
C ALA A 207 -5.54 27.60 7.08
N GLY A 208 -5.92 28.49 8.00
CA GLY A 208 -5.32 28.57 9.34
C GLY A 208 -5.87 27.51 10.29
N LEU A 209 -5.17 27.29 11.40
CA LEU A 209 -5.51 26.28 12.42
C LEU A 209 -6.96 26.37 12.90
N ALA A 210 -7.43 27.58 13.27
CA ALA A 210 -8.81 27.79 13.74
C ALA A 210 -9.85 27.47 12.65
N THR A 211 -9.55 27.76 11.38
CA THR A 211 -10.45 27.44 10.26
C THR A 211 -10.52 25.93 10.05
N LEU A 212 -9.39 25.23 10.11
CA LEU A 212 -9.34 23.77 10.01
C LEU A 212 -10.13 23.13 11.14
N ALA A 213 -9.92 23.55 12.39
CA ALA A 213 -10.65 23.03 13.54
C ALA A 213 -12.18 23.21 13.38
N ARG A 214 -12.62 24.43 13.04
CA ARG A 214 -14.03 24.73 12.84
C ARG A 214 -14.66 23.94 11.68
N THR A 215 -13.94 23.80 10.56
CA THR A 215 -14.50 23.13 9.36
C THR A 215 -14.56 21.62 9.54
N THR A 216 -13.60 21.02 10.24
CA THR A 216 -13.53 19.58 10.47
C THR A 216 -14.27 19.12 11.71
N GLY A 217 -14.58 20.03 12.65
CA GLY A 217 -15.19 19.71 13.94
C GLY A 217 -14.26 19.08 14.97
N PHE A 218 -12.95 19.03 14.70
CA PHE A 218 -11.96 18.48 15.64
C PHE A 218 -11.30 19.57 16.48
N ASP A 219 -10.86 19.18 17.68
CA ASP A 219 -10.14 20.06 18.58
C ASP A 219 -8.88 20.62 17.94
N VAL A 220 -8.51 21.85 18.32
CA VAL A 220 -7.34 22.58 17.83
C VAL A 220 -6.04 21.79 18.05
N ASP A 221 -5.88 21.15 19.22
CA ASP A 221 -4.67 20.38 19.55
C ASP A 221 -4.54 19.12 18.68
N ARG A 222 -5.67 18.48 18.38
CA ARG A 222 -5.69 17.33 17.45
C ARG A 222 -5.36 17.74 16.03
N ILE A 223 -5.85 18.90 15.59
CA ILE A 223 -5.50 19.48 14.27
C ILE A 223 -4.01 19.82 14.23
N ALA A 224 -3.45 20.44 15.28
CA ALA A 224 -2.04 20.76 15.36
C ALA A 224 -1.17 19.50 15.24
N THR A 225 -1.47 18.47 16.01
CA THR A 225 -0.78 17.17 15.93
C THR A 225 -0.90 16.53 14.53
N ALA A 226 -2.07 16.63 13.91
CA ALA A 226 -2.27 16.11 12.56
C ALA A 226 -1.43 16.86 11.53
N LEU A 227 -1.35 18.18 11.63
CA LEU A 227 -0.56 19.05 10.76
C LEU A 227 0.94 18.75 10.86
N GLU A 228 1.50 18.59 12.06
CA GLU A 228 2.90 18.19 12.24
C GLU A 228 3.23 16.89 11.50
N GLY A 229 2.34 15.89 11.61
CA GLY A 229 2.50 14.65 10.88
C GLY A 229 2.34 14.78 9.37
N LEU A 230 1.44 15.65 8.90
CA LEU A 230 1.21 15.92 7.48
C LEU A 230 2.37 16.73 6.86
N GLU A 231 2.94 17.69 7.59
CA GLU A 231 4.14 18.43 7.17
C GLU A 231 5.34 17.47 7.03
N ARG A 232 5.58 16.61 8.02
CA ARG A 232 6.65 15.58 7.98
C ARG A 232 6.50 14.63 6.81
N ASP A 233 5.28 14.25 6.48
CA ASP A 233 4.97 13.39 5.33
C ASP A 233 5.03 14.12 3.98
N GLY A 234 5.20 15.46 3.98
CA GLY A 234 5.22 16.29 2.77
C GLY A 234 3.86 16.43 2.09
N VAL A 235 2.77 16.20 2.83
CA VAL A 235 1.38 16.32 2.35
C VAL A 235 0.88 17.76 2.48
N VAL A 236 1.39 18.50 3.44
CA VAL A 236 1.01 19.90 3.73
C VAL A 236 2.27 20.72 3.92
N VAL A 237 2.22 21.99 3.58
CA VAL A 237 3.25 22.99 3.89
C VAL A 237 2.65 24.14 4.67
N ARG A 238 3.43 24.68 5.60
CA ARG A 238 3.08 25.87 6.39
C ARG A 238 3.53 27.12 5.66
N ILE A 239 2.67 28.13 5.61
CA ILE A 239 2.97 29.48 5.09
C ILE A 239 2.50 30.49 6.14
N GLY A 240 3.42 31.04 6.90
CA GLY A 240 3.10 31.92 8.02
C GLY A 240 2.21 31.21 9.05
N ARG A 241 0.98 31.69 9.22
CA ARG A 241 -0.02 31.13 10.13
C ARG A 241 -1.02 30.18 9.44
N SER A 242 -0.86 29.94 8.16
CA SER A 242 -1.75 29.09 7.36
C SER A 242 -1.03 27.87 6.81
N PHE A 243 -1.81 26.88 6.34
CA PHE A 243 -1.36 25.64 5.75
C PHE A 243 -1.99 25.48 4.38
N ARG A 244 -1.27 24.85 3.45
CA ARG A 244 -1.78 24.51 2.12
C ARG A 244 -1.22 23.18 1.62
N LEU A 245 -1.78 22.65 0.53
CA LEU A 245 -1.14 21.58 -0.22
C LEU A 245 0.13 22.17 -0.90
N PRO A 246 1.23 21.40 -0.99
CA PRO A 246 2.47 21.86 -1.63
C PRO A 246 2.31 21.94 -3.14
N ASP A 247 3.01 22.88 -3.75
CA ASP A 247 3.10 23.03 -5.21
C ASP A 247 3.80 21.84 -5.86
#